data_1f329ef2bf75221cc91ac7407e277197
#
_entry.id   1f329ef2bf75221cc91ac7407e277197
#
_cell.length_a   1.000
_cell.length_b   1.000
_cell.length_c   1.000
_cell.angle_alpha   90.00
_cell.angle_beta   90.00
_cell.angle_gamma   90.00
#
_symmetry.space_group_name_H-M   'P 1'
#
loop_
_entity.id
_entity.type
_entity.pdbx_description
1 polymer ?
#
loop_
_entity_poly.entity_id
_entity_poly.type
_entity_poly.pdbx_seq_one_letter_code
_entity_poly.pdbx_strand_id
1 'polypeptide(L)'
;EPAKNVQVKELSQAFIASEKTVKFDFPKNATCVVYVSFDAKKTFGKTTTIAEQLKGKSSLVLELNAGEVYKYFNVWVGTGGFATSKNIENPVVCFKVEKSWLQDKNIDQASITLSRYSDKKWSQLPVKLLREDNKYLYFTAETLEFSFFAITGKAVENEKVTETKLATDTSKLEQNGTIVSKTEQQQKSEQETGKGKATSIPGFGMVCGIVCLITVFLHKRR
;
A
#
# COMPACT_ATOMS: atom_id res chain seq x y z
N GLU A 1 1.89 -12.46 -23.87
CA GLU A 1 0.59 -11.82 -24.13
C GLU A 1 0.39 -11.56 -25.62
N PRO A 2 -0.81 -11.77 -26.21
CA PRO A 2 -1.07 -11.33 -27.57
C PRO A 2 -0.86 -9.83 -27.74
N ALA A 3 -0.12 -9.42 -28.77
CA ALA A 3 0.28 -8.03 -28.99
C ALA A 3 -0.91 -7.05 -29.02
N LYS A 4 -2.08 -7.49 -29.49
CA LYS A 4 -3.31 -6.68 -29.56
C LYS A 4 -3.81 -6.22 -28.19
N ASN A 5 -3.51 -6.97 -27.11
CA ASN A 5 -3.91 -6.65 -25.73
C ASN A 5 -2.85 -5.86 -24.98
N VAL A 6 -1.63 -5.78 -25.49
CA VAL A 6 -0.58 -4.95 -24.88
C VAL A 6 -0.89 -3.48 -25.17
N GLN A 7 -1.06 -2.69 -24.09
CA GLN A 7 -1.25 -1.25 -24.20
C GLN A 7 0.09 -0.55 -24.43
N VAL A 8 1.05 -0.87 -23.57
CA VAL A 8 2.40 -0.31 -23.60
C VAL A 8 3.36 -1.28 -22.89
N LYS A 9 4.62 -1.24 -23.29
CA LYS A 9 5.69 -2.02 -22.62
C LYS A 9 6.92 -1.19 -22.40
N GLU A 10 7.66 -1.55 -21.36
CA GLU A 10 8.94 -0.96 -21.05
C GLU A 10 9.96 -2.08 -20.77
N LEU A 11 11.16 -1.88 -21.27
CA LEU A 11 12.27 -2.83 -21.12
C LEU A 11 13.33 -2.24 -20.18
N SER A 12 13.86 -3.09 -19.35
CA SER A 12 15.00 -2.78 -18.48
C SER A 12 16.07 -3.87 -18.62
N GLN A 13 17.33 -3.52 -18.46
CA GLN A 13 18.45 -4.46 -18.53
C GLN A 13 19.33 -4.33 -17.30
N ALA A 14 19.72 -5.47 -16.74
CA ALA A 14 20.67 -5.54 -15.64
C ALA A 14 21.58 -6.77 -15.82
N PHE A 15 22.73 -6.76 -15.15
CA PHE A 15 23.61 -7.91 -15.05
C PHE A 15 23.21 -8.73 -13.82
N ILE A 16 22.90 -10.00 -14.01
CA ILE A 16 22.52 -10.91 -12.93
C ILE A 16 23.76 -11.70 -12.52
N ALA A 17 24.25 -11.45 -11.31
CA ALA A 17 25.31 -12.21 -10.65
C ALA A 17 24.74 -13.02 -9.49
N SER A 18 25.26 -14.23 -9.29
CA SER A 18 24.91 -15.09 -8.15
C SER A 18 25.11 -14.37 -6.81
N GLU A 19 24.23 -14.63 -5.86
CA GLU A 19 24.26 -14.08 -4.49
C GLU A 19 24.20 -12.54 -4.43
N LYS A 20 23.61 -11.93 -5.44
CA LYS A 20 23.40 -10.48 -5.50
C LYS A 20 21.92 -10.15 -5.68
N THR A 21 21.48 -9.11 -4.99
CA THR A 21 20.20 -8.48 -5.28
C THR A 21 20.30 -7.77 -6.62
N VAL A 22 19.36 -8.07 -7.50
CA VAL A 22 19.25 -7.47 -8.83
C VAL A 22 17.98 -6.64 -8.87
N LYS A 23 18.07 -5.44 -9.45
CA LYS A 23 16.93 -4.52 -9.63
C LYS A 23 16.84 -4.10 -11.09
N PHE A 24 15.64 -4.15 -11.64
CA PHE A 24 15.29 -3.68 -12.96
C PHE A 24 14.37 -2.48 -12.81
N ASP A 25 14.89 -1.28 -12.93
CA ASP A 25 14.12 -0.05 -12.91
C ASP A 25 13.50 0.24 -14.27
N PHE A 26 12.29 0.82 -14.28
CA PHE A 26 11.56 1.25 -15.47
C PHE A 26 11.45 2.78 -15.49
N PRO A 27 12.54 3.51 -15.86
CA PRO A 27 12.64 4.96 -15.69
C PRO A 27 11.77 5.76 -16.64
N LYS A 28 11.33 5.19 -17.77
CA LYS A 28 10.41 5.88 -18.70
C LYS A 28 9.02 6.05 -18.11
N ASN A 29 8.72 5.32 -17.02
CA ASN A 29 7.40 5.37 -16.35
C ASN A 29 6.23 5.09 -17.30
N ALA A 30 6.46 4.33 -18.38
CA ALA A 30 5.47 4.04 -19.41
C ALA A 30 4.36 3.11 -18.90
N THR A 31 4.65 2.26 -17.91
CA THR A 31 3.72 1.31 -17.32
C THR A 31 3.41 1.65 -15.86
N CYS A 32 2.49 0.90 -15.25
CA CYS A 32 2.24 0.98 -13.80
C CYS A 32 3.36 0.31 -12.96
N VAL A 33 4.26 -0.46 -13.57
CA VAL A 33 5.40 -1.07 -12.89
C VAL A 33 6.54 -0.06 -12.79
N VAL A 34 7.09 0.11 -11.59
CA VAL A 34 8.18 1.06 -11.30
C VAL A 34 9.53 0.36 -11.33
N TYR A 35 9.61 -0.77 -10.65
CA TYR A 35 10.77 -1.68 -10.71
C TYR A 35 10.34 -3.09 -10.30
N VAL A 36 11.19 -4.04 -10.62
CA VAL A 36 11.18 -5.37 -10.02
C VAL A 36 12.56 -5.69 -9.49
N SER A 37 12.64 -6.47 -8.42
CA SER A 37 13.91 -6.91 -7.84
C SER A 37 13.81 -8.32 -7.30
N PHE A 38 14.95 -8.98 -7.15
CA PHE A 38 15.07 -10.30 -6.56
C PHE A 38 16.52 -10.58 -6.18
N ASP A 39 16.74 -11.57 -5.35
CA ASP A 39 18.06 -12.12 -5.06
C ASP A 39 18.36 -13.27 -6.02
N ALA A 40 19.48 -13.18 -6.73
CA ALA A 40 19.84 -14.16 -7.74
C ALA A 40 20.63 -15.32 -7.12
N LYS A 41 20.16 -16.55 -7.28
CA LYS A 41 20.86 -17.77 -6.85
C LYS A 41 21.96 -18.21 -7.82
N LYS A 42 21.92 -17.69 -9.05
CA LYS A 42 22.86 -18.06 -10.13
C LYS A 42 23.22 -16.85 -10.97
N THR A 43 24.40 -16.89 -11.60
CA THR A 43 24.81 -15.89 -12.58
C THR A 43 24.18 -16.18 -13.94
N PHE A 44 23.55 -15.18 -14.55
CA PHE A 44 22.95 -15.26 -15.89
C PHE A 44 23.50 -14.17 -16.84
N GLY A 45 24.32 -13.26 -16.32
CA GLY A 45 24.87 -12.19 -17.13
C GLY A 45 23.84 -11.11 -17.48
N LYS A 46 24.03 -10.43 -18.60
CA LYS A 46 23.18 -9.36 -19.08
C LYS A 46 21.80 -9.91 -19.46
N THR A 47 20.78 -9.50 -18.71
CA THR A 47 19.40 -9.99 -18.85
C THR A 47 18.45 -8.83 -19.10
N THR A 48 17.46 -9.04 -19.96
CA THR A 48 16.38 -8.08 -20.22
C THR A 48 15.13 -8.49 -19.45
N THR A 49 14.52 -7.53 -18.80
CA THR A 49 13.19 -7.65 -18.19
C THR A 49 12.21 -6.77 -18.91
N ILE A 50 10.99 -7.24 -19.11
CA ILE A 50 9.91 -6.54 -19.80
C ILE A 50 8.73 -6.42 -18.86
N ALA A 51 8.27 -5.19 -18.62
CA ALA A 51 6.97 -4.90 -18.02
C ALA A 51 5.96 -4.56 -19.13
N GLU A 52 4.87 -5.30 -19.21
CA GLU A 52 3.79 -5.08 -20.19
C GLU A 52 2.51 -4.69 -19.45
N GLN A 53 2.04 -3.46 -19.65
CA GLN A 53 0.72 -3.06 -19.19
C GLN A 53 -0.31 -3.45 -20.24
N LEU A 54 -1.42 -4.02 -19.79
CA LEU A 54 -2.44 -4.57 -20.66
C LEU A 54 -3.63 -3.61 -20.79
N LYS A 55 -4.33 -3.67 -21.92
CA LYS A 55 -5.59 -2.93 -22.14
C LYS A 55 -6.73 -3.49 -21.29
N GLY A 56 -6.69 -4.79 -21.03
CA GLY A 56 -7.67 -5.51 -20.23
C GLY A 56 -7.12 -6.86 -19.77
N LYS A 57 -7.98 -7.70 -19.23
CA LYS A 57 -7.62 -9.05 -18.80
C LYS A 57 -7.05 -9.85 -19.96
N SER A 58 -5.98 -10.58 -19.71
CA SER A 58 -5.43 -11.53 -20.68
C SER A 58 -6.40 -12.67 -20.96
N SER A 59 -6.44 -13.13 -22.22
CA SER A 59 -7.15 -14.36 -22.57
C SER A 59 -6.50 -15.63 -21.99
N LEU A 60 -5.28 -15.52 -21.49
CA LEU A 60 -4.51 -16.62 -20.89
C LEU A 60 -4.81 -16.84 -19.40
N VAL A 61 -5.62 -15.97 -18.78
CA VAL A 61 -5.95 -16.06 -17.35
C VAL A 61 -7.47 -16.14 -17.16
N LEU A 62 -7.88 -16.73 -16.05
CA LEU A 62 -9.29 -16.81 -15.65
C LEU A 62 -9.80 -15.44 -15.17
N GLU A 63 -11.12 -15.33 -14.98
CA GLU A 63 -11.73 -14.13 -14.39
C GLU A 63 -11.20 -13.89 -12.98
N LEU A 64 -11.04 -12.61 -12.65
CA LEU A 64 -10.67 -12.15 -11.32
C LEU A 64 -11.93 -11.62 -10.62
N ASN A 65 -12.39 -12.34 -9.62
CA ASN A 65 -13.50 -11.90 -8.77
C ASN A 65 -12.96 -11.08 -7.61
N ALA A 66 -12.59 -9.83 -7.86
CA ALA A 66 -12.04 -8.94 -6.84
C ALA A 66 -12.26 -7.48 -7.25
N GLY A 67 -13.02 -6.73 -6.48
CA GLY A 67 -13.15 -5.28 -6.54
C GLY A 67 -13.04 -4.61 -7.92
N GLU A 68 -12.77 -3.30 -7.90
CA GLU A 68 -12.47 -2.53 -9.11
C GLU A 68 -11.03 -2.81 -9.55
N VAL A 69 -10.84 -3.09 -10.84
CA VAL A 69 -9.51 -3.33 -11.41
C VAL A 69 -8.91 -2.02 -11.91
N TYR A 70 -7.74 -1.66 -11.38
CA TYR A 70 -6.97 -0.52 -11.88
C TYR A 70 -6.24 -0.85 -13.18
N LYS A 71 -5.37 -1.87 -13.14
CA LYS A 71 -4.59 -2.32 -14.30
C LYS A 71 -4.29 -3.80 -14.23
N TYR A 72 -4.25 -4.43 -15.40
CA TYR A 72 -3.59 -5.71 -15.61
C TYR A 72 -2.19 -5.46 -16.20
N PHE A 73 -1.24 -6.25 -15.78
CA PHE A 73 0.10 -6.22 -16.34
C PHE A 73 0.77 -7.58 -16.22
N ASN A 74 1.83 -7.79 -16.98
CA ASN A 74 2.72 -8.92 -16.76
C ASN A 74 4.20 -8.50 -16.74
N VAL A 75 5.02 -9.36 -16.17
CA VAL A 75 6.47 -9.16 -16.06
C VAL A 75 7.18 -10.40 -16.58
N TRP A 76 8.08 -10.18 -17.52
CA TRP A 76 8.95 -11.20 -18.08
C TRP A 76 10.39 -10.90 -17.70
N VAL A 77 11.09 -11.88 -17.10
CA VAL A 77 12.52 -11.74 -16.75
C VAL A 77 13.31 -12.76 -17.54
N GLY A 78 14.19 -12.29 -18.43
CA GLY A 78 15.01 -13.15 -19.27
C GLY A 78 14.20 -14.01 -20.22
N THR A 79 14.70 -15.21 -20.48
CA THR A 79 14.00 -16.24 -21.25
C THR A 79 13.01 -17.02 -20.38
N GLY A 80 12.00 -17.64 -21.00
CA GLY A 80 10.98 -18.41 -20.27
C GLY A 80 11.58 -19.41 -19.28
N GLY A 81 11.04 -19.43 -18.06
CA GLY A 81 11.48 -20.34 -16.98
C GLY A 81 12.69 -19.85 -16.18
N PHE A 82 13.24 -18.67 -16.45
CA PHE A 82 14.34 -18.12 -15.65
C PHE A 82 13.91 -17.74 -14.24
N ALA A 83 12.84 -16.95 -14.09
CA ALA A 83 12.41 -16.35 -12.82
C ALA A 83 11.59 -17.33 -11.97
N THR A 84 12.16 -18.47 -11.65
CA THR A 84 11.57 -19.48 -10.77
C THR A 84 12.31 -19.56 -9.44
N SER A 85 11.68 -20.14 -8.42
CA SER A 85 12.28 -20.36 -7.10
C SER A 85 13.60 -21.14 -7.10
N LYS A 86 13.94 -21.82 -8.20
CA LYS A 86 15.24 -22.48 -8.39
C LYS A 86 16.37 -21.49 -8.65
N ASN A 87 16.06 -20.31 -9.21
CA ASN A 87 17.03 -19.34 -9.71
C ASN A 87 17.02 -18.02 -8.96
N ILE A 88 15.87 -17.68 -8.33
CA ILE A 88 15.67 -16.40 -7.62
C ILE A 88 15.07 -16.62 -6.24
N GLU A 89 15.30 -15.65 -5.36
CA GLU A 89 14.68 -15.52 -4.04
C GLU A 89 14.16 -14.09 -3.85
N ASN A 90 13.22 -13.92 -2.92
CA ASN A 90 12.70 -12.63 -2.50
C ASN A 90 12.26 -11.72 -3.66
N PRO A 91 11.55 -12.23 -4.68
CA PRO A 91 11.12 -11.35 -5.76
C PRO A 91 10.08 -10.33 -5.27
N VAL A 92 10.30 -9.07 -5.68
CA VAL A 92 9.47 -7.92 -5.32
C VAL A 92 9.00 -7.22 -6.59
N VAL A 93 7.75 -6.80 -6.60
CA VAL A 93 7.18 -5.90 -7.59
C VAL A 93 6.87 -4.57 -6.91
N CYS A 94 7.41 -3.47 -7.47
CA CYS A 94 7.00 -2.12 -7.12
C CYS A 94 6.11 -1.57 -8.23
N PHE A 95 4.93 -1.09 -7.87
CA PHE A 95 3.96 -0.53 -8.80
C PHE A 95 3.37 0.78 -8.29
N LYS A 96 2.73 1.52 -9.18
CA LYS A 96 2.09 2.80 -8.87
C LYS A 96 0.63 2.81 -9.27
N VAL A 97 -0.19 3.54 -8.50
CA VAL A 97 -1.63 3.74 -8.73
C VAL A 97 -1.89 5.24 -8.77
N GLU A 98 -2.65 5.71 -9.75
CA GLU A 98 -3.04 7.11 -9.86
C GLU A 98 -4.05 7.49 -8.77
N LYS A 99 -3.78 8.59 -8.06
CA LYS A 99 -4.70 9.12 -7.03
C LYS A 99 -6.05 9.51 -7.62
N SER A 100 -6.06 9.98 -8.88
CA SER A 100 -7.30 10.29 -9.60
C SER A 100 -8.20 9.07 -9.76
N TRP A 101 -7.64 7.88 -10.04
CA TRP A 101 -8.44 6.67 -10.13
C TRP A 101 -9.11 6.30 -8.81
N LEU A 102 -8.41 6.49 -7.67
CA LEU A 102 -9.00 6.26 -6.35
C LEU A 102 -10.19 7.22 -6.12
N GLN A 103 -10.02 8.49 -6.48
CA GLN A 103 -11.05 9.51 -6.34
C GLN A 103 -12.25 9.24 -7.26
N ASP A 104 -12.00 9.00 -8.55
CA ASP A 104 -13.04 8.79 -9.57
C ASP A 104 -13.90 7.55 -9.28
N LYS A 105 -13.29 6.53 -8.69
CA LYS A 105 -13.93 5.25 -8.36
C LYS A 105 -14.31 5.11 -6.88
N ASN A 106 -14.07 6.15 -6.10
CA ASN A 106 -14.28 6.14 -4.64
C ASN A 106 -13.61 4.93 -3.95
N ILE A 107 -12.35 4.64 -4.30
CA ILE A 107 -11.62 3.48 -3.80
C ILE A 107 -11.00 3.78 -2.45
N ASP A 108 -11.16 2.87 -1.50
CA ASP A 108 -10.41 2.88 -0.26
C ASP A 108 -8.93 2.55 -0.55
N GLN A 109 -8.04 3.49 -0.24
CA GLN A 109 -6.60 3.33 -0.42
C GLN A 109 -6.06 2.10 0.31
N ALA A 110 -6.58 1.80 1.50
CA ALA A 110 -6.15 0.65 2.30
C ALA A 110 -6.56 -0.70 1.68
N SER A 111 -7.53 -0.69 0.76
CA SER A 111 -8.00 -1.86 0.04
C SER A 111 -7.18 -2.22 -1.20
N ILE A 112 -6.18 -1.40 -1.57
CA ILE A 112 -5.33 -1.68 -2.73
C ILE A 112 -4.63 -3.01 -2.53
N THR A 113 -4.72 -3.87 -3.55
CA THR A 113 -4.20 -5.23 -3.53
C THR A 113 -3.54 -5.55 -4.87
N LEU A 114 -2.48 -6.34 -4.83
CA LEU A 114 -1.88 -6.95 -6.01
C LEU A 114 -2.27 -8.43 -6.04
N SER A 115 -2.87 -8.89 -7.14
CA SER A 115 -3.15 -10.32 -7.36
C SER A 115 -2.19 -10.87 -8.40
N ARG A 116 -1.63 -12.05 -8.15
CA ARG A 116 -0.78 -12.81 -9.09
C ARG A 116 -1.53 -14.03 -9.60
N TYR A 117 -1.43 -14.29 -10.92
CA TYR A 117 -1.99 -15.48 -11.53
C TYR A 117 -0.95 -16.58 -11.65
N SER A 118 -1.22 -17.75 -11.04
CA SER A 118 -0.44 -18.96 -11.19
C SER A 118 -1.33 -20.18 -10.94
N ASP A 119 -0.97 -21.33 -11.49
CA ASP A 119 -1.70 -22.58 -11.29
C ASP A 119 -3.21 -22.44 -11.56
N LYS A 120 -3.55 -21.71 -12.62
CA LYS A 120 -4.93 -21.42 -13.03
C LYS A 120 -5.79 -20.71 -11.98
N LYS A 121 -5.17 -19.95 -11.07
CA LYS A 121 -5.87 -19.16 -10.05
C LYS A 121 -5.21 -17.84 -9.77
N TRP A 122 -5.98 -16.88 -9.29
CA TRP A 122 -5.51 -15.61 -8.75
C TRP A 122 -5.24 -15.77 -7.25
N SER A 123 -4.11 -15.26 -6.80
CA SER A 123 -3.73 -15.19 -5.39
C SER A 123 -3.40 -13.76 -5.02
N GLN A 124 -4.04 -13.23 -3.99
CA GLN A 124 -3.78 -11.89 -3.47
C GLN A 124 -2.45 -11.87 -2.73
N LEU A 125 -1.68 -10.83 -2.95
CA LEU A 125 -0.40 -10.57 -2.31
C LEU A 125 -0.55 -9.39 -1.37
N PRO A 126 0.02 -9.44 -0.15
CA PRO A 126 0.10 -8.29 0.73
C PRO A 126 0.89 -7.16 0.06
N VAL A 127 0.35 -5.95 0.13
CA VAL A 127 1.02 -4.76 -0.39
C VAL A 127 1.42 -3.83 0.76
N LYS A 128 2.52 -3.10 0.57
CA LYS A 128 2.98 -2.06 1.49
C LYS A 128 3.06 -0.75 0.72
N LEU A 129 2.47 0.30 1.26
CA LEU A 129 2.66 1.65 0.73
C LEU A 129 4.13 2.04 0.97
N LEU A 130 4.85 2.34 -0.09
CA LEU A 130 6.26 2.70 -0.06
C LEU A 130 6.44 4.23 0.07
N ARG A 131 5.73 4.97 -0.75
CA ARG A 131 5.72 6.44 -0.82
C ARG A 131 4.56 6.94 -1.65
N GLU A 132 4.37 8.23 -1.65
CA GLU A 132 3.44 8.92 -2.55
C GLU A 132 4.07 10.19 -3.12
N ASP A 133 3.49 10.69 -4.20
CA ASP A 133 3.73 12.03 -4.74
C ASP A 133 2.39 12.70 -5.07
N ASN A 134 2.42 13.81 -5.80
CA ASN A 134 1.20 14.56 -6.14
C ASN A 134 0.23 13.75 -7.02
N LYS A 135 0.72 12.80 -7.80
CA LYS A 135 -0.06 12.04 -8.79
C LYS A 135 -0.27 10.58 -8.40
N TYR A 136 0.70 9.95 -7.78
CA TYR A 136 0.73 8.50 -7.58
C TYR A 136 0.92 8.10 -6.13
N LEU A 137 0.34 6.96 -5.80
CA LEU A 137 0.70 6.11 -4.66
C LEU A 137 1.60 4.99 -5.18
N TYR A 138 2.68 4.68 -4.47
CA TYR A 138 3.65 3.65 -4.83
C TYR A 138 3.60 2.54 -3.80
N PHE A 139 3.44 1.32 -4.29
CA PHE A 139 3.32 0.13 -3.45
C PHE A 139 4.39 -0.89 -3.80
N THR A 140 4.76 -1.72 -2.84
CA THR A 140 5.57 -2.91 -3.03
C THR A 140 4.80 -4.15 -2.61
N ALA A 141 5.03 -5.25 -3.32
CA ALA A 141 4.54 -6.57 -2.96
C ALA A 141 5.64 -7.60 -3.16
N GLU A 142 5.81 -8.48 -2.19
CA GLU A 142 6.60 -9.68 -2.34
C GLU A 142 5.79 -10.72 -3.12
N THR A 143 6.43 -11.46 -3.99
CA THR A 143 5.81 -12.50 -4.80
C THR A 143 6.69 -13.76 -4.80
N LEU A 144 6.21 -14.85 -5.33
CA LEU A 144 7.02 -16.06 -5.49
C LEU A 144 7.76 -16.08 -6.83
N GLU A 145 7.13 -15.56 -7.86
CA GLU A 145 7.60 -15.55 -9.24
C GLU A 145 6.95 -14.39 -9.99
N PHE A 146 7.45 -14.07 -11.17
CA PHE A 146 6.85 -13.11 -12.07
C PHE A 146 5.91 -13.80 -13.06
N SER A 147 4.74 -13.20 -13.31
CA SER A 147 3.71 -13.71 -14.19
C SER A 147 2.72 -12.60 -14.59
N PHE A 148 1.44 -12.93 -14.76
CA PHE A 148 0.34 -11.96 -14.87
C PHE A 148 -0.06 -11.44 -13.49
N PHE A 149 -0.31 -10.14 -13.43
CA PHE A 149 -0.75 -9.44 -12.23
C PHE A 149 -1.97 -8.57 -12.51
N ALA A 150 -2.75 -8.32 -11.46
CA ALA A 150 -3.84 -7.36 -11.47
C ALA A 150 -3.76 -6.49 -10.21
N ILE A 151 -3.85 -5.18 -10.37
CA ILE A 151 -3.99 -4.22 -9.28
C ILE A 151 -5.48 -3.96 -9.10
N THR A 152 -5.99 -4.14 -7.89
CA THR A 152 -7.40 -3.94 -7.56
C THR A 152 -7.56 -3.08 -6.32
N GLY A 153 -8.78 -2.53 -6.13
CA GLY A 153 -9.20 -1.83 -4.92
C GLY A 153 -10.69 -2.02 -4.72
N LYS A 154 -11.18 -1.75 -3.52
CA LYS A 154 -12.60 -1.80 -3.19
C LYS A 154 -13.16 -0.39 -3.09
N ALA A 155 -14.30 -0.15 -3.71
CA ALA A 155 -15.02 1.08 -3.51
C ALA A 155 -15.51 1.18 -2.05
N VAL A 156 -15.48 2.39 -1.49
CA VAL A 156 -16.09 2.67 -0.20
C VAL A 156 -17.60 2.58 -0.39
N GLU A 157 -18.24 1.63 0.27
CA GLU A 157 -19.70 1.58 0.34
C GLU A 157 -20.15 2.75 1.23
N ASN A 158 -20.80 3.75 0.63
CA ASN A 158 -21.54 4.72 1.40
C ASN A 158 -22.74 4.00 1.99
N GLU A 159 -22.69 3.64 3.27
CA GLU A 159 -23.89 3.27 4.01
C GLU A 159 -24.89 4.42 3.84
N LYS A 160 -25.94 4.19 3.04
CA LYS A 160 -27.12 5.03 3.05
C LYS A 160 -27.64 5.01 4.49
N VAL A 161 -27.37 6.09 5.21
CA VAL A 161 -28.10 6.37 6.45
C VAL A 161 -29.58 6.39 6.07
N THR A 162 -30.25 5.30 6.32
CA THR A 162 -31.71 5.23 6.23
C THR A 162 -32.21 6.10 7.39
N GLU A 163 -32.53 7.35 7.11
CA GLU A 163 -33.30 8.16 8.03
C GLU A 163 -34.63 7.42 8.33
N THR A 164 -34.61 6.74 9.44
CA THR A 164 -35.84 6.22 10.02
C THR A 164 -36.66 7.46 10.47
N LYS A 165 -37.57 7.91 9.61
CA LYS A 165 -38.63 8.84 10.00
C LYS A 165 -39.40 8.21 11.16
N LEU A 166 -39.10 8.70 12.35
CA LEU A 166 -39.93 8.46 13.51
C LEU A 166 -41.28 9.16 13.25
N ALA A 167 -42.28 8.40 12.84
CA ALA A 167 -43.62 8.84 12.71
C ALA A 167 -44.14 9.18 14.12
N THR A 168 -44.36 10.50 14.35
CA THR A 168 -45.06 10.99 15.53
C THR A 168 -46.53 10.68 15.34
N ASP A 169 -46.99 9.66 16.03
CA ASP A 169 -48.43 9.38 16.12
C ASP A 169 -49.00 10.16 17.29
N THR A 170 -49.76 11.18 16.94
CA THR A 170 -50.49 12.02 17.88
C THR A 170 -51.90 11.43 18.08
N SER A 171 -52.15 10.83 19.22
CA SER A 171 -53.55 10.62 19.66
C SER A 171 -53.72 10.95 21.13
N LYS A 172 -54.39 12.08 21.32
CA LYS A 172 -55.33 12.50 22.33
C LYS A 172 -55.75 11.52 23.42
N LEU A 173 -55.71 12.00 24.67
CA LEU A 173 -56.85 12.07 25.58
C LEU A 173 -56.39 12.50 26.99
N GLU A 174 -56.77 13.68 27.35
CA GLU A 174 -57.63 14.15 28.44
C GLU A 174 -57.36 13.69 29.87
N GLN A 175 -57.06 14.70 30.64
CA GLN A 175 -57.66 15.25 31.84
C GLN A 175 -57.34 14.69 33.23
N ASN A 176 -57.14 15.70 34.05
CA ASN A 176 -57.32 15.82 35.52
C ASN A 176 -56.12 15.37 36.37
N GLY A 177 -55.59 16.25 37.15
CA GLY A 177 -56.02 17.14 38.16
C GLY A 177 -54.90 17.49 39.09
N THR A 178 -54.75 18.72 39.33
CA THR A 178 -54.59 19.37 40.63
C THR A 178 -53.29 19.24 41.45
N ILE A 179 -52.54 20.34 41.39
CA ILE A 179 -52.15 21.25 42.50
C ILE A 179 -50.96 20.82 43.42
N VAL A 180 -50.12 21.81 43.58
CA VAL A 180 -49.37 22.37 44.72
C VAL A 180 -47.87 22.14 44.69
N SER A 181 -47.21 23.16 44.27
CA SER A 181 -46.48 24.19 45.00
C SER A 181 -45.13 23.87 45.59
N LYS A 182 -44.26 24.76 45.24
CA LYS A 182 -43.19 25.38 46.04
C LYS A 182 -41.91 24.56 46.19
N THR A 183 -40.77 25.10 46.05
CA THR A 183 -40.15 26.40 46.30
C THR A 183 -38.64 26.14 46.20
N GLU A 184 -37.97 26.99 45.45
CA GLU A 184 -36.75 27.72 45.81
C GLU A 184 -35.70 26.99 46.63
N GLN A 185 -34.44 27.08 46.36
CA GLN A 185 -33.47 28.16 46.28
C GLN A 185 -32.11 27.50 46.10
N GLN A 186 -31.29 28.00 45.16
CA GLN A 186 -30.18 28.93 45.34
C GLN A 186 -29.19 28.58 46.44
N GLN A 187 -27.96 28.48 46.03
CA GLN A 187 -26.75 29.24 46.43
C GLN A 187 -25.50 28.35 46.23
N LYS A 188 -24.60 28.74 45.40
CA LYS A 188 -23.54 29.78 45.40
C LYS A 188 -22.48 29.56 46.49
N SER A 189 -21.23 29.77 46.01
CA SER A 189 -20.00 30.16 46.67
C SER A 189 -19.13 29.01 47.13
N GLU A 190 -17.93 29.08 46.85
CA GLU A 190 -16.71 29.87 47.03
C GLU A 190 -15.64 28.90 47.48
N GLN A 191 -14.56 28.82 46.75
CA GLN A 191 -13.23 29.40 46.99
C GLN A 191 -12.61 29.11 48.35
N GLU A 192 -11.47 28.39 48.35
CA GLU A 192 -10.24 28.83 48.96
C GLU A 192 -9.08 27.81 48.74
N THR A 193 -8.07 28.24 48.10
CA THR A 193 -6.67 28.44 48.44
C THR A 193 -6.03 27.52 49.47
N GLY A 194 -4.99 26.83 49.03
CA GLY A 194 -4.02 26.16 49.90
C GLY A 194 -2.68 26.02 49.21
N LYS A 195 -1.79 26.91 49.49
CA LYS A 195 -0.37 26.95 49.15
C LYS A 195 0.38 25.74 49.66
N GLY A 196 1.40 25.34 48.91
CA GLY A 196 2.49 24.62 49.56
C GLY A 196 3.41 23.84 48.62
N LYS A 197 4.37 24.48 48.21
CA LYS A 197 5.83 24.32 48.18
C LYS A 197 6.44 23.44 47.09
N ALA A 198 7.19 24.16 46.32
CA ALA A 198 8.23 23.73 45.40
C ALA A 198 9.31 22.88 46.09
N THR A 199 9.79 21.88 45.39
CA THR A 199 11.18 21.46 45.44
C THR A 199 11.67 21.17 44.04
N SER A 200 12.70 21.87 43.72
CA SER A 200 13.45 21.89 42.50
C SER A 200 14.44 20.71 42.39
N ILE A 201 14.53 20.10 41.16
CA ILE A 201 15.74 19.90 40.36
C ILE A 201 16.76 18.83 40.83
N PRO A 202 17.56 18.19 39.94
CA PRO A 202 18.18 18.71 38.74
C PRO A 202 18.16 17.80 37.51
N GLY A 203 18.42 18.45 36.36
CA GLY A 203 18.60 17.83 35.07
C GLY A 203 19.88 17.00 34.95
N PHE A 204 19.77 16.02 34.07
CA PHE A 204 20.93 15.36 33.48
C PHE A 204 20.85 15.48 31.97
N GLY A 205 21.65 16.41 31.48
CA GLY A 205 21.98 16.44 30.05
C GLY A 205 22.93 15.28 29.75
N MET A 206 22.54 14.43 28.81
CA MET A 206 23.45 13.43 28.29
C MET A 206 23.73 13.78 26.81
N VAL A 207 24.88 14.44 26.65
CA VAL A 207 25.55 14.60 25.39
C VAL A 207 26.14 13.25 25.00
N CYS A 208 25.58 12.58 24.01
CA CYS A 208 26.22 11.41 23.41
C CYS A 208 27.04 11.85 22.21
N GLY A 209 28.35 11.90 22.42
CA GLY A 209 29.34 12.17 21.40
C GLY A 209 29.38 11.07 20.34
N ILE A 210 29.35 11.51 19.10
CA ILE A 210 29.61 10.71 17.93
C ILE A 210 31.11 10.48 17.84
N VAL A 211 31.55 9.24 18.06
CA VAL A 211 32.92 8.82 17.73
C VAL A 211 32.90 8.21 16.33
N CYS A 212 33.32 8.99 15.37
CA CYS A 212 33.72 8.50 14.05
C CYS A 212 35.06 7.76 14.17
N LEU A 213 35.03 6.45 14.06
CA LEU A 213 36.21 5.65 13.81
C LEU A 213 36.33 5.36 12.30
N ILE A 214 37.14 6.17 11.64
CA ILE A 214 37.64 5.91 10.29
C ILE A 214 38.83 4.97 10.44
N THR A 215 38.64 3.70 10.13
CA THR A 215 39.74 2.77 9.92
C THR A 215 40.07 2.69 8.44
N VAL A 216 41.10 3.40 8.06
CA VAL A 216 41.79 3.25 6.77
C VAL A 216 42.63 2.00 6.83
N PHE A 217 42.26 0.98 6.07
CA PHE A 217 43.11 -0.16 5.80
C PHE A 217 43.78 0.01 4.43
N LEU A 218 44.97 0.54 4.46
CA LEU A 218 45.94 0.40 3.37
C LEU A 218 46.54 -1.02 3.46
N HIS A 219 46.28 -1.88 2.49
CA HIS A 219 47.08 -3.06 2.30
C HIS A 219 47.81 -3.00 0.98
N LYS A 220 49.12 -3.00 1.13
CA LYS A 220 50.20 -2.85 0.16
C LYS A 220 50.33 -4.12 -0.69
N ARG A 221 50.62 -3.89 -1.94
CA ARG A 221 51.01 -4.89 -2.96
C ARG A 221 52.07 -5.90 -2.48
N ARG A 222 51.87 -7.14 -2.87
CA ARG A 222 52.89 -7.98 -3.48
C ARG A 222 52.25 -8.95 -4.46
#